data_9d55580a7c2e9629a52a63e4c1489476
#
_entry.id   9d55580a7c2e9629a52a63e4c1489476
#
_cell.length_a   1.000
_cell.length_b   1.000
_cell.length_c   1.000
_cell.angle_alpha   90.00
_cell.angle_beta   90.00
_cell.angle_gamma   90.00
#
_symmetry.space_group_name_H-M   'P 1'
#
loop_
_entity.id
_entity.type
_entity.pdbx_description
1 polymer ?
#
loop_
_entity_poly.entity_id
_entity_poly.type
_entity_poly.pdbx_seq_one_letter_code
_entity_poly.pdbx_strand_id
1 'polypeptide(L)'
;MNVTQPIAQKLNDSASARWTALIIVSFTMMMGYYVTDLLSPLEEILTAPTAKGGLGWSAGDYGFFSGSYGLINVFLLMLFFGGIILDKLGIRFTGILSTALMVVGVLIKYVAVSTDFHGAVFSLGPLSFGPCSLGSFNTGSFSLPMSAAVACLGFAIFGVGCEITGITISKTITKWFTGHEMALAMGVQVALARLGTAAALSANLPMAEATPLGIQLPVIVGAALLIAGFLGFLVYNVMDRRLDASIAAVDGESATEEAEDESFKFSDLGKIFSNPGFWLIALLCLLFYSGVFPFLKFATKLMISNYGVPKEFAGMIPGILPFGTIILTPLFGIVYDKVGQGATLMLIGSVMLTAVHFTFMLHVLPYYWFAIILMLVLGVAFALVPSAMWPSVPKIIPMKLLGSAFAIIFYIQNIGLTLVPMWIGKMNSEDHTYNTSMAIFTCFGAISVLLALALLYMDKKKGYGLQKKNSK
;
A
#
# COMPACT_ATOMS: atom_id res chain seq x y z
N MET A 1 -1.45 18.04 -57.81
CA MET A 1 -0.92 17.06 -56.82
C MET A 1 -1.26 17.60 -55.44
N ASN A 2 -2.35 17.12 -54.84
CA ASN A 2 -2.70 17.44 -53.46
C ASN A 2 -1.78 16.62 -52.58
N VAL A 3 -0.73 17.24 -52.06
CA VAL A 3 0.06 16.68 -50.97
C VAL A 3 -0.83 16.75 -49.72
N THR A 4 -1.53 15.69 -49.41
CA THR A 4 -2.17 15.52 -48.12
C THR A 4 -1.08 15.55 -47.06
N GLN A 5 -0.94 16.69 -46.36
CA GLN A 5 -0.13 16.75 -45.17
C GLN A 5 -0.63 15.66 -44.22
N PRO A 6 0.25 14.82 -43.64
CA PRO A 6 -0.19 13.84 -42.66
C PRO A 6 -0.90 14.59 -41.51
N ILE A 7 -2.12 14.23 -41.24
CA ILE A 7 -2.87 14.77 -40.11
C ILE A 7 -2.00 14.52 -38.86
N ALA A 8 -1.58 15.60 -38.24
CA ALA A 8 -0.79 15.50 -37.00
C ALA A 8 -1.60 14.70 -35.99
N GLN A 9 -1.08 13.54 -35.58
CA GLN A 9 -1.71 12.67 -34.58
C GLN A 9 -1.06 12.89 -33.22
N LYS A 10 -1.85 12.91 -32.16
CA LYS A 10 -1.32 12.92 -30.79
C LYS A 10 -0.57 11.63 -30.51
N LEU A 11 0.55 11.71 -29.79
CA LEU A 11 1.35 10.52 -29.49
C LEU A 11 0.56 9.46 -28.70
N ASN A 12 -0.38 9.88 -27.86
CA ASN A 12 -1.26 8.98 -27.10
C ASN A 12 -2.38 8.35 -27.93
N ASP A 13 -2.60 8.75 -29.20
CA ASP A 13 -3.47 8.01 -30.12
C ASP A 13 -2.83 6.69 -30.56
N SER A 14 -1.50 6.59 -30.51
CA SER A 14 -0.78 5.34 -30.75
C SER A 14 -0.92 4.37 -29.56
N ALA A 15 -1.59 3.24 -29.76
CA ALA A 15 -1.70 2.19 -28.73
C ALA A 15 -0.31 1.72 -28.24
N SER A 16 0.65 1.54 -29.15
CA SER A 16 2.01 1.14 -28.79
C SER A 16 2.67 2.15 -27.83
N ALA A 17 2.55 3.45 -28.10
CA ALA A 17 3.12 4.48 -27.24
C ALA A 17 2.45 4.52 -25.85
N ARG A 18 1.11 4.45 -25.79
CA ARG A 18 0.35 4.41 -24.53
C ARG A 18 0.76 3.24 -23.66
N TRP A 19 0.73 2.04 -24.25
CA TRP A 19 1.04 0.81 -23.52
C TRP A 19 2.51 0.74 -23.10
N THR A 20 3.44 1.25 -23.92
CA THR A 20 4.87 1.37 -23.53
C THR A 20 5.03 2.30 -22.33
N ALA A 21 4.41 3.48 -22.35
CA ALA A 21 4.42 4.39 -21.21
C ALA A 21 3.86 3.74 -19.94
N LEU A 22 2.72 3.05 -20.06
CA LEU A 22 2.08 2.31 -18.95
C LEU A 22 3.01 1.25 -18.36
N ILE A 23 3.62 0.41 -19.21
CA ILE A 23 4.48 -0.68 -18.73
C ILE A 23 5.70 -0.12 -17.99
N ILE A 24 6.32 0.95 -18.48
CA ILE A 24 7.47 1.58 -17.82
C ILE A 24 7.09 2.10 -16.43
N VAL A 25 6.02 2.89 -16.30
CA VAL A 25 5.62 3.45 -15.00
C VAL A 25 5.06 2.39 -14.06
N SER A 26 4.37 1.38 -14.59
CA SER A 26 3.86 0.25 -13.79
C SER A 26 4.98 -0.67 -13.31
N PHE A 27 6.03 -0.86 -14.09
CA PHE A 27 7.24 -1.57 -13.64
C PHE A 27 7.88 -0.85 -12.46
N THR A 28 8.01 0.48 -12.52
CA THR A 28 8.52 1.26 -11.40
C THR A 28 7.70 1.04 -10.13
N MET A 29 6.38 1.03 -10.25
CA MET A 29 5.49 0.79 -9.11
C MET A 29 5.56 -0.66 -8.62
N MET A 30 5.67 -1.64 -9.51
CA MET A 30 5.88 -3.05 -9.17
C MET A 30 7.15 -3.21 -8.31
N MET A 31 8.24 -2.54 -8.68
CA MET A 31 9.48 -2.56 -7.88
C MET A 31 9.31 -1.81 -6.55
N GLY A 32 8.54 -0.74 -6.52
CA GLY A 32 8.14 -0.08 -5.28
C GLY A 32 7.44 -1.04 -4.32
N TYR A 33 6.43 -1.76 -4.77
CA TYR A 33 5.71 -2.75 -3.95
C TYR A 33 6.60 -3.95 -3.57
N TYR A 34 7.49 -4.39 -4.45
CA TYR A 34 8.51 -5.39 -4.11
C TYR A 34 9.37 -4.92 -2.93
N VAL A 35 9.89 -3.69 -2.97
CA VAL A 35 10.75 -3.14 -1.90
C VAL A 35 9.95 -2.80 -0.63
N THR A 36 8.66 -2.51 -0.73
CA THR A 36 7.75 -2.34 0.42
C THR A 36 7.67 -3.60 1.27
N ASP A 37 7.59 -4.77 0.62
CA ASP A 37 7.45 -6.06 1.30
C ASP A 37 8.75 -6.87 1.35
N LEU A 38 9.88 -6.30 0.91
CA LEU A 38 11.17 -6.97 0.76
C LEU A 38 11.65 -7.66 2.04
N LEU A 39 11.55 -7.01 3.18
CA LEU A 39 11.99 -7.55 4.47
C LEU A 39 10.87 -8.32 5.21
N SER A 40 9.65 -8.33 4.69
CA SER A 40 8.51 -9.00 5.34
C SER A 40 8.72 -10.50 5.56
N PRO A 41 9.21 -11.30 4.58
CA PRO A 41 9.48 -12.71 4.81
C PRO A 41 10.76 -12.99 5.61
N LEU A 42 11.58 -11.96 5.89
CA LEU A 42 12.88 -12.09 6.53
C LEU A 42 12.84 -11.80 8.04
N GLU A 43 11.66 -11.63 8.66
CA GLU A 43 11.50 -11.33 10.07
C GLU A 43 12.28 -12.31 10.96
N GLU A 44 12.24 -13.61 10.65
CA GLU A 44 12.97 -14.63 11.43
C GLU A 44 14.48 -14.38 11.43
N ILE A 45 15.05 -14.04 10.26
CA ILE A 45 16.49 -13.74 10.13
C ILE A 45 16.84 -12.43 10.85
N LEU A 46 16.01 -11.39 10.66
CA LEU A 46 16.21 -10.09 11.32
C LEU A 46 16.20 -10.20 12.84
N THR A 47 15.30 -11.02 13.38
CA THR A 47 15.15 -11.21 14.84
C THR A 47 16.07 -12.30 15.42
N ALA A 48 16.78 -13.06 14.59
CA ALA A 48 17.75 -14.04 15.08
C ALA A 48 18.93 -13.34 15.78
N PRO A 49 19.51 -13.99 16.81
CA PRO A 49 20.72 -13.47 17.46
C PRO A 49 21.88 -13.24 16.47
N THR A 50 22.69 -12.21 16.71
CA THR A 50 23.86 -11.89 15.86
C THR A 50 24.85 -13.06 15.75
N ALA A 51 25.03 -13.84 16.82
CA ALA A 51 25.83 -15.06 16.80
C ALA A 51 25.29 -16.14 15.81
N LYS A 52 24.06 -16.05 15.36
CA LYS A 52 23.45 -16.94 14.37
C LYS A 52 23.30 -16.26 12.99
N GLY A 53 23.99 -15.14 12.76
CA GLY A 53 23.93 -14.39 11.50
C GLY A 53 22.70 -13.47 11.36
N GLY A 54 21.92 -13.26 12.43
CA GLY A 54 20.81 -12.31 12.46
C GLY A 54 21.26 -10.89 12.84
N LEU A 55 20.32 -9.95 12.87
CA LEU A 55 20.57 -8.56 13.31
C LEU A 55 20.25 -8.33 14.79
N GLY A 56 19.73 -9.33 15.51
CA GLY A 56 19.39 -9.25 16.92
C GLY A 56 18.23 -8.32 17.24
N TRP A 57 17.34 -8.04 16.28
CA TRP A 57 16.16 -7.22 16.52
C TRP A 57 15.14 -7.97 17.39
N SER A 58 14.44 -7.25 18.24
CA SER A 58 13.22 -7.78 18.86
C SER A 58 12.05 -7.77 17.86
N ALA A 59 10.99 -8.50 18.16
CA ALA A 59 9.76 -8.42 17.39
C ALA A 59 9.17 -6.98 17.44
N GLY A 60 9.39 -6.26 18.56
CA GLY A 60 9.02 -4.86 18.70
C GLY A 60 9.79 -3.94 17.73
N ASP A 61 11.12 -4.15 17.61
CA ASP A 61 11.96 -3.38 16.67
C ASP A 61 11.53 -3.63 15.21
N TYR A 62 11.24 -4.88 14.87
CA TYR A 62 10.71 -5.24 13.55
C TYR A 62 9.33 -4.62 13.30
N GLY A 63 8.45 -4.61 14.29
CA GLY A 63 7.14 -3.96 14.21
C GLY A 63 7.27 -2.45 14.00
N PHE A 64 8.19 -1.80 14.74
CA PHE A 64 8.48 -0.38 14.56
C PHE A 64 9.04 -0.09 13.16
N PHE A 65 9.99 -0.90 12.70
CA PHE A 65 10.48 -0.84 11.32
C PHE A 65 9.33 -0.97 10.31
N SER A 66 8.47 -1.96 10.46
CA SER A 66 7.35 -2.19 9.53
C SER A 66 6.37 -1.02 9.47
N GLY A 67 6.11 -0.36 10.61
CA GLY A 67 5.28 0.84 10.68
C GLY A 67 5.99 2.11 10.20
N SER A 68 7.33 2.13 10.18
CA SER A 68 8.09 3.34 9.83
C SER A 68 7.86 3.81 8.39
N TYR A 69 7.39 2.93 7.50
CA TYR A 69 6.96 3.27 6.14
C TYR A 69 6.02 4.49 6.10
N GLY A 70 5.05 4.54 7.00
CA GLY A 70 4.05 5.60 7.03
C GLY A 70 4.39 6.78 7.94
N LEU A 71 5.47 6.73 8.73
CA LEU A 71 5.75 7.76 9.73
C LEU A 71 5.77 9.17 9.16
N ILE A 72 6.55 9.40 8.13
CA ILE A 72 6.66 10.74 7.50
C ILE A 72 5.34 11.10 6.80
N ASN A 73 4.70 10.14 6.14
CA ASN A 73 3.43 10.36 5.45
C ASN A 73 2.30 10.78 6.40
N VAL A 74 2.23 10.14 7.57
CA VAL A 74 1.18 10.39 8.56
C VAL A 74 1.49 11.65 9.37
N PHE A 75 2.68 11.74 9.98
CA PHE A 75 2.98 12.82 10.93
C PHE A 75 3.37 14.14 10.26
N LEU A 76 3.97 14.10 9.05
CA LEU A 76 4.30 15.30 8.28
C LEU A 76 3.36 15.55 7.10
N LEU A 77 2.25 14.81 6.99
CA LEU A 77 1.25 14.99 5.93
C LEU A 77 1.83 14.95 4.51
N MET A 78 2.91 14.17 4.30
CA MET A 78 3.66 14.22 3.03
C MET A 78 2.85 13.75 1.83
N LEU A 79 1.82 12.93 2.01
CA LEU A 79 0.90 12.57 0.92
C LEU A 79 0.12 13.81 0.41
N PHE A 80 -0.28 14.70 1.34
CA PHE A 80 -0.94 15.96 1.00
C PHE A 80 0.02 16.91 0.27
N PHE A 81 1.24 17.10 0.82
CA PHE A 81 2.26 17.93 0.16
C PHE A 81 2.70 17.34 -1.18
N GLY A 82 2.77 16.02 -1.30
CA GLY A 82 3.06 15.33 -2.56
C GLY A 82 2.03 15.63 -3.64
N GLY A 83 0.76 15.71 -3.30
CA GLY A 83 -0.30 16.16 -4.21
C GLY A 83 -0.10 17.61 -4.68
N ILE A 84 0.23 18.53 -3.76
CA ILE A 84 0.54 19.93 -4.10
C ILE A 84 1.76 20.04 -5.03
N ILE A 85 2.82 19.27 -4.74
CA ILE A 85 4.02 19.22 -5.57
C ILE A 85 3.66 18.72 -6.98
N LEU A 86 2.85 17.67 -7.06
CA LEU A 86 2.39 17.09 -8.32
C LEU A 86 1.57 18.09 -9.16
N ASP A 87 0.70 18.87 -8.50
CA ASP A 87 -0.13 19.84 -9.20
C ASP A 87 0.67 21.07 -9.65
N LYS A 88 1.62 21.55 -8.83
CA LYS A 88 2.43 22.74 -9.16
C LYS A 88 3.62 22.46 -10.07
N LEU A 89 4.32 21.34 -9.88
CA LEU A 89 5.56 21.02 -10.58
C LEU A 89 5.39 19.94 -11.65
N GLY A 90 4.19 19.36 -11.74
CA GLY A 90 3.81 18.40 -12.78
C GLY A 90 4.37 16.99 -12.60
N ILE A 91 3.90 16.09 -13.46
CA ILE A 91 4.18 14.64 -13.42
C ILE A 91 5.69 14.35 -13.51
N ARG A 92 6.40 15.05 -14.37
CA ARG A 92 7.82 14.78 -14.66
C ARG A 92 8.72 15.04 -13.47
N PHE A 93 8.63 16.22 -12.87
CA PHE A 93 9.44 16.59 -11.72
C PHE A 93 9.10 15.71 -10.52
N THR A 94 7.80 15.59 -10.20
CA THR A 94 7.32 14.83 -9.05
C THR A 94 7.70 13.36 -9.15
N GLY A 95 7.60 12.77 -10.34
CA GLY A 95 7.96 11.37 -10.54
C GLY A 95 9.47 11.12 -10.43
N ILE A 96 10.34 12.02 -10.92
CA ILE A 96 11.78 11.91 -10.70
C ILE A 96 12.09 12.02 -9.20
N LEU A 97 11.52 13.01 -8.52
CA LEU A 97 11.77 13.24 -7.10
C LEU A 97 11.34 12.04 -6.27
N SER A 98 10.11 11.56 -6.49
CA SER A 98 9.54 10.47 -5.70
C SER A 98 10.26 9.14 -5.95
N THR A 99 10.59 8.82 -7.20
CA THR A 99 11.35 7.60 -7.53
C THR A 99 12.80 7.67 -7.02
N ALA A 100 13.43 8.84 -7.02
CA ALA A 100 14.74 9.06 -6.40
C ALA A 100 14.69 8.85 -4.88
N LEU A 101 13.66 9.35 -4.20
CA LEU A 101 13.45 9.09 -2.76
C LEU A 101 13.30 7.59 -2.46
N MET A 102 12.60 6.84 -3.33
CA MET A 102 12.50 5.38 -3.19
C MET A 102 13.88 4.72 -3.28
N VAL A 103 14.70 5.12 -4.26
CA VAL A 103 16.07 4.60 -4.42
C VAL A 103 16.94 4.95 -3.21
N VAL A 104 16.92 6.20 -2.76
CA VAL A 104 17.66 6.61 -1.55
C VAL A 104 17.23 5.79 -0.34
N GLY A 105 15.93 5.60 -0.14
CA GLY A 105 15.39 4.84 0.97
C GLY A 105 15.84 3.37 0.97
N VAL A 106 15.86 2.69 -0.20
CA VAL A 106 16.34 1.30 -0.27
C VAL A 106 17.85 1.21 -0.09
N LEU A 107 18.62 2.18 -0.55
CA LEU A 107 20.07 2.22 -0.31
C LEU A 107 20.40 2.41 1.18
N ILE A 108 19.65 3.24 1.89
CA ILE A 108 19.77 3.37 3.35
C ILE A 108 19.41 2.04 4.04
N LYS A 109 18.35 1.33 3.58
CA LYS A 109 18.04 -0.02 4.08
C LYS A 109 19.20 -1.01 3.83
N TYR A 110 19.88 -0.91 2.69
CA TYR A 110 21.05 -1.72 2.42
C TYR A 110 22.18 -1.44 3.44
N VAL A 111 22.48 -0.18 3.71
CA VAL A 111 23.46 0.20 4.75
C VAL A 111 23.08 -0.38 6.11
N ALA A 112 21.78 -0.37 6.45
CA ALA A 112 21.29 -0.90 7.72
C ALA A 112 21.54 -2.41 7.90
N VAL A 113 21.49 -3.20 6.81
CA VAL A 113 21.65 -4.67 6.87
C VAL A 113 23.07 -5.13 6.53
N SER A 114 23.91 -4.27 5.94
CA SER A 114 25.27 -4.60 5.52
C SER A 114 26.36 -4.11 6.47
N THR A 115 26.02 -3.14 7.34
CA THR A 115 26.99 -2.52 8.25
C THR A 115 26.92 -3.15 9.63
N ASP A 116 28.07 -3.51 10.18
CA ASP A 116 28.16 -3.87 11.59
C ASP A 116 28.24 -2.60 12.46
N PHE A 117 27.20 -2.38 13.23
CA PHE A 117 27.08 -1.24 14.13
C PHE A 117 27.68 -1.51 15.52
N HIS A 118 28.38 -2.65 15.72
CA HIS A 118 29.08 -3.00 16.96
C HIS A 118 28.21 -2.90 18.22
N GLY A 119 26.92 -3.22 18.12
CA GLY A 119 25.95 -3.15 19.22
C GLY A 119 25.51 -1.73 19.59
N ALA A 120 25.78 -0.73 18.75
CA ALA A 120 25.31 0.64 18.97
C ALA A 120 23.77 0.69 19.03
N VAL A 121 23.26 1.51 19.96
CA VAL A 121 21.84 1.71 20.21
C VAL A 121 21.48 3.18 19.95
N PHE A 122 20.42 3.40 19.19
CA PHE A 122 19.80 4.71 19.07
C PHE A 122 18.81 4.89 20.23
N SER A 123 18.97 5.93 21.03
CA SER A 123 18.05 6.26 22.12
C SER A 123 17.58 7.70 22.03
N LEU A 124 16.28 7.88 22.06
CA LEU A 124 15.68 9.17 22.37
C LEU A 124 15.46 9.19 23.88
N GLY A 125 16.06 10.17 24.56
CA GLY A 125 15.85 10.38 25.98
C GLY A 125 14.37 10.58 26.32
N PRO A 126 13.98 10.53 27.61
CA PRO A 126 12.56 10.66 27.97
C PRO A 126 12.03 12.00 27.48
N LEU A 127 11.12 11.95 26.51
CA LEU A 127 10.34 13.11 26.09
C LEU A 127 9.34 13.39 27.23
N SER A 128 9.74 14.21 28.19
CA SER A 128 8.83 14.75 29.18
C SER A 128 8.05 15.91 28.53
N PHE A 129 6.85 15.65 28.07
CA PHE A 129 5.89 16.73 27.82
C PHE A 129 5.46 17.30 29.17
N GLY A 130 5.57 18.64 29.33
CA GLY A 130 5.35 19.36 30.59
C GLY A 130 4.02 19.04 31.28
N PRO A 131 3.81 19.49 32.53
CA PRO A 131 2.69 19.07 33.36
C PRO A 131 1.38 19.50 32.72
N CYS A 132 0.71 18.54 32.09
CA CYS A 132 -0.70 18.69 31.74
C CYS A 132 -1.53 18.20 32.92
N SER A 133 -2.61 18.87 33.25
CA SER A 133 -3.53 18.58 34.36
C SER A 133 -4.17 17.18 34.34
N LEU A 134 -3.79 16.34 33.39
CA LEU A 134 -4.24 14.96 33.17
C LEU A 134 -3.20 13.87 33.52
N GLY A 135 -2.10 14.20 34.17
CA GLY A 135 -1.05 13.26 34.57
C GLY A 135 0.19 13.32 33.67
N SER A 136 1.35 13.02 34.27
CA SER A 136 2.59 12.93 33.53
C SER A 136 2.61 11.68 32.68
N PHE A 137 2.53 11.80 31.36
CA PHE A 137 2.91 10.73 30.44
C PHE A 137 4.42 10.56 30.48
N ASN A 138 4.91 9.65 31.31
CA ASN A 138 6.30 9.24 31.31
C ASN A 138 6.47 8.23 30.16
N THR A 139 6.83 8.69 28.97
CA THR A 139 7.27 7.80 27.92
C THR A 139 8.64 7.28 28.34
N GLY A 140 8.72 6.00 28.68
CA GLY A 140 10.00 5.33 28.94
C GLY A 140 10.97 5.59 27.79
N SER A 141 12.27 5.50 28.05
CA SER A 141 13.30 5.70 27.04
C SER A 141 13.05 4.78 25.83
N PHE A 142 12.76 5.40 24.69
CA PHE A 142 12.64 4.69 23.43
C PHE A 142 14.05 4.35 22.94
N SER A 143 14.33 3.07 22.73
CA SER A 143 15.62 2.61 22.22
C SER A 143 15.44 1.59 21.10
N LEU A 144 16.25 1.70 20.06
CA LEU A 144 16.32 0.76 18.94
C LEU A 144 17.77 0.37 18.70
N PRO A 145 18.08 -0.87 18.28
CA PRO A 145 19.37 -1.17 17.67
C PRO A 145 19.67 -0.18 16.53
N MET A 146 20.90 0.26 16.40
CA MET A 146 21.25 1.26 15.38
C MET A 146 20.91 0.78 13.96
N SER A 147 21.09 -0.51 13.68
CA SER A 147 20.68 -1.12 12.41
C SER A 147 19.17 -0.96 12.16
N ALA A 148 18.33 -1.16 13.18
CA ALA A 148 16.90 -0.96 13.09
C ALA A 148 16.54 0.52 12.88
N ALA A 149 17.19 1.44 13.59
CA ALA A 149 16.97 2.87 13.45
C ALA A 149 17.31 3.38 12.03
N VAL A 150 18.45 2.94 11.47
CA VAL A 150 18.83 3.27 10.09
C VAL A 150 17.87 2.66 9.09
N ALA A 151 17.43 1.41 9.29
CA ALA A 151 16.43 0.77 8.45
C ALA A 151 15.10 1.53 8.48
N CYS A 152 14.63 1.98 9.65
CA CYS A 152 13.43 2.80 9.82
C CYS A 152 13.51 4.11 9.04
N LEU A 153 14.66 4.81 9.14
CA LEU A 153 14.88 6.05 8.37
C LEU A 153 14.78 5.79 6.87
N GLY A 154 15.47 4.75 6.38
CA GLY A 154 15.41 4.35 4.98
C GLY A 154 14.00 4.00 4.54
N PHE A 155 13.24 3.28 5.38
CA PHE A 155 11.87 2.86 5.04
C PHE A 155 10.88 4.03 5.09
N ALA A 156 11.06 4.99 5.98
CA ALA A 156 10.24 6.20 6.04
C ALA A 156 10.45 7.10 4.81
N ILE A 157 11.70 7.30 4.38
CA ILE A 157 12.04 8.06 3.15
C ILE A 157 11.49 7.32 1.92
N PHE A 158 11.68 5.99 1.85
CA PHE A 158 11.13 5.16 0.80
C PHE A 158 9.60 5.28 0.72
N GLY A 159 8.92 5.27 1.87
CA GLY A 159 7.47 5.35 1.97
C GLY A 159 6.92 6.67 1.39
N VAL A 160 7.58 7.79 1.64
CA VAL A 160 7.24 9.09 1.02
C VAL A 160 7.33 8.98 -0.50
N GLY A 161 8.46 8.45 -0.99
CA GLY A 161 8.66 8.27 -2.43
C GLY A 161 7.61 7.35 -3.06
N CYS A 162 7.28 6.22 -2.41
CA CYS A 162 6.35 5.23 -2.91
C CYS A 162 4.92 5.79 -3.02
N GLU A 163 4.41 6.48 -1.99
CA GLU A 163 3.08 7.07 -2.00
C GLU A 163 2.95 8.19 -3.05
N ILE A 164 3.95 9.08 -3.13
CA ILE A 164 3.95 10.15 -4.14
C ILE A 164 4.07 9.57 -5.56
N THR A 165 4.85 8.50 -5.75
CA THR A 165 4.93 7.80 -7.04
C THR A 165 3.56 7.21 -7.41
N GLY A 166 2.82 6.64 -6.47
CA GLY A 166 1.49 6.08 -6.72
C GLY A 166 0.49 7.11 -7.28
N ILE A 167 0.40 8.29 -6.64
CA ILE A 167 -0.48 9.35 -7.14
C ILE A 167 0.02 9.93 -8.49
N THR A 168 1.33 10.01 -8.66
CA THR A 168 1.94 10.49 -9.93
C THR A 168 1.64 9.56 -11.09
N ILE A 169 1.74 8.25 -10.88
CA ILE A 169 1.40 7.23 -11.89
C ILE A 169 -0.09 7.25 -12.23
N SER A 170 -0.96 7.44 -11.26
CA SER A 170 -2.40 7.58 -11.50
C SER A 170 -2.69 8.77 -12.41
N LYS A 171 -2.06 9.93 -12.16
CA LYS A 171 -2.16 11.12 -13.01
C LYS A 171 -1.54 10.88 -14.40
N THR A 172 -0.44 10.14 -14.47
CA THR A 172 0.19 9.71 -15.74
C THR A 172 -0.77 8.88 -16.59
N ILE A 173 -1.40 7.85 -16.00
CA ILE A 173 -2.35 7.00 -16.72
C ILE A 173 -3.52 7.82 -17.21
N THR A 174 -4.06 8.69 -16.38
CA THR A 174 -5.15 9.61 -16.80
C THR A 174 -4.72 10.42 -18.01
N LYS A 175 -3.54 11.07 -17.99
CA LYS A 175 -3.04 11.89 -19.10
C LYS A 175 -2.89 11.09 -20.41
N TRP A 176 -2.33 9.88 -20.34
CA TRP A 176 -2.04 9.06 -21.51
C TRP A 176 -3.24 8.31 -22.07
N PHE A 177 -4.24 7.99 -21.22
CA PHE A 177 -5.37 7.13 -21.56
C PHE A 177 -6.72 7.87 -21.59
N THR A 178 -6.75 9.19 -21.46
CA THR A 178 -7.99 9.97 -21.66
C THR A 178 -8.53 9.74 -23.07
N GLY A 179 -9.79 9.30 -23.15
CA GLY A 179 -10.43 8.92 -24.43
C GLY A 179 -10.09 7.51 -24.92
N HIS A 180 -9.33 6.73 -24.15
CA HIS A 180 -8.92 5.36 -24.47
C HIS A 180 -9.24 4.40 -23.30
N GLU A 181 -8.59 3.24 -23.24
CA GLU A 181 -8.84 2.13 -22.29
C GLU A 181 -8.34 2.42 -20.86
N MET A 182 -8.73 3.54 -20.25
CA MET A 182 -8.22 4.01 -18.95
C MET A 182 -8.45 3.00 -17.81
N ALA A 183 -9.64 2.41 -17.74
CA ALA A 183 -9.96 1.44 -16.69
C ALA A 183 -9.07 0.18 -16.77
N LEU A 184 -8.81 -0.29 -17.99
CA LEU A 184 -7.90 -1.42 -18.22
C LEU A 184 -6.47 -1.05 -17.83
N ALA A 185 -6.00 0.14 -18.19
CA ALA A 185 -4.66 0.62 -17.85
C ALA A 185 -4.45 0.72 -16.33
N MET A 186 -5.42 1.27 -15.60
CA MET A 186 -5.43 1.30 -14.13
C MET A 186 -5.41 -0.11 -13.54
N GLY A 187 -6.21 -1.02 -14.08
CA GLY A 187 -6.25 -2.42 -13.66
C GLY A 187 -4.92 -3.14 -13.84
N VAL A 188 -4.24 -2.96 -14.98
CA VAL A 188 -2.92 -3.53 -15.27
C VAL A 188 -1.87 -2.99 -14.30
N GLN A 189 -1.88 -1.68 -14.03
CA GLN A 189 -0.96 -1.08 -13.06
C GLN A 189 -1.13 -1.69 -11.66
N VAL A 190 -2.35 -1.83 -11.18
CA VAL A 190 -2.63 -2.45 -9.87
C VAL A 190 -2.21 -3.92 -9.86
N ALA A 191 -2.46 -4.68 -10.93
CA ALA A 191 -2.06 -6.08 -11.04
C ALA A 191 -0.53 -6.24 -10.97
N LEU A 192 0.23 -5.40 -11.69
CA LEU A 192 1.69 -5.41 -11.64
C LEU A 192 2.22 -5.02 -10.25
N ALA A 193 1.61 -4.04 -9.58
CA ALA A 193 1.96 -3.70 -8.20
C ALA A 193 1.79 -4.92 -7.27
N ARG A 194 0.67 -5.64 -7.35
CA ARG A 194 0.43 -6.86 -6.56
C ARG A 194 1.41 -7.97 -6.88
N LEU A 195 1.83 -8.10 -8.13
CA LEU A 195 2.87 -9.04 -8.53
C LEU A 195 4.21 -8.72 -7.83
N GLY A 196 4.55 -7.44 -7.65
CA GLY A 196 5.72 -7.02 -6.88
C GLY A 196 5.68 -7.50 -5.43
N THR A 197 4.56 -7.29 -4.72
CA THR A 197 4.36 -7.82 -3.36
C THR A 197 4.46 -9.34 -3.32
N ALA A 198 3.79 -10.04 -4.24
CA ALA A 198 3.82 -11.50 -4.30
C ALA A 198 5.24 -12.05 -4.51
N ALA A 199 6.00 -11.43 -5.42
CA ALA A 199 7.38 -11.79 -5.68
C ALA A 199 8.26 -11.56 -4.44
N ALA A 200 8.09 -10.43 -3.73
CA ALA A 200 8.84 -10.15 -2.50
C ALA A 200 8.59 -11.20 -1.42
N LEU A 201 7.34 -11.51 -1.15
CA LEU A 201 6.97 -12.51 -0.13
C LEU A 201 7.49 -13.91 -0.46
N SER A 202 7.42 -14.30 -1.74
CA SER A 202 7.75 -15.66 -2.14
C SER A 202 9.25 -15.89 -2.36
N ALA A 203 9.99 -14.90 -2.88
CA ALA A 203 11.35 -15.10 -3.34
C ALA A 203 12.44 -14.69 -2.33
N ASN A 204 12.16 -13.73 -1.43
CA ASN A 204 13.23 -13.12 -0.64
C ASN A 204 13.79 -14.03 0.46
N LEU A 205 12.97 -14.87 1.09
CA LEU A 205 13.46 -15.81 2.10
C LEU A 205 14.34 -16.90 1.48
N PRO A 206 13.92 -17.64 0.45
CA PRO A 206 14.81 -18.58 -0.26
C PRO A 206 16.08 -17.90 -0.79
N MET A 207 15.98 -16.68 -1.30
CA MET A 207 17.14 -15.94 -1.81
C MET A 207 18.15 -15.61 -0.69
N ALA A 208 17.67 -15.24 0.49
CA ALA A 208 18.54 -14.95 1.64
C ALA A 208 19.23 -16.22 2.17
N GLU A 209 18.55 -17.36 2.13
CA GLU A 209 19.11 -18.64 2.60
C GLU A 209 20.06 -19.30 1.59
N ALA A 210 19.92 -19.01 0.30
CA ALA A 210 20.69 -19.66 -0.77
C ALA A 210 22.15 -19.19 -0.86
N THR A 211 22.55 -18.10 -0.20
CA THR A 211 23.86 -17.49 -0.40
C THR A 211 24.51 -17.02 0.92
N PRO A 212 25.86 -16.95 0.96
CA PRO A 212 26.58 -16.38 2.12
C PRO A 212 26.27 -14.90 2.38
N LEU A 213 25.71 -14.18 1.39
CA LEU A 213 25.30 -12.78 1.57
C LEU A 213 24.05 -12.65 2.45
N GLY A 214 23.32 -13.73 2.68
CA GLY A 214 22.16 -13.74 3.55
C GLY A 214 21.14 -12.65 3.18
N ILE A 215 20.73 -11.90 4.19
CA ILE A 215 19.74 -10.82 4.08
C ILE A 215 20.14 -9.68 3.13
N GLN A 216 21.45 -9.51 2.87
CA GLN A 216 21.92 -8.43 1.99
C GLN A 216 21.49 -8.67 0.53
N LEU A 217 21.47 -9.93 0.07
CA LEU A 217 21.17 -10.24 -1.34
C LEU A 217 19.77 -9.78 -1.76
N PRO A 218 18.67 -10.10 -1.05
CA PRO A 218 17.35 -9.56 -1.39
C PRO A 218 17.33 -8.03 -1.46
N VAL A 219 18.06 -7.34 -0.57
CA VAL A 219 18.11 -5.87 -0.56
C VAL A 219 18.88 -5.33 -1.76
N ILE A 220 20.00 -5.95 -2.14
CA ILE A 220 20.76 -5.62 -3.36
C ILE A 220 19.88 -5.79 -4.60
N VAL A 221 19.19 -6.93 -4.71
CA VAL A 221 18.27 -7.20 -5.84
C VAL A 221 17.15 -6.17 -5.89
N GLY A 222 16.51 -5.89 -4.75
CA GLY A 222 15.47 -4.87 -4.66
C GLY A 222 15.96 -3.47 -5.05
N ALA A 223 17.16 -3.09 -4.60
CA ALA A 223 17.79 -1.83 -4.96
C ALA A 223 18.09 -1.76 -6.47
N ALA A 224 18.66 -2.81 -7.05
CA ALA A 224 18.98 -2.87 -8.48
C ALA A 224 17.70 -2.78 -9.34
N LEU A 225 16.65 -3.51 -8.99
CA LEU A 225 15.37 -3.47 -9.67
C LEU A 225 14.71 -2.08 -9.55
N LEU A 226 14.79 -1.45 -8.39
CA LEU A 226 14.23 -0.12 -8.19
C LEU A 226 15.02 0.97 -8.92
N ILE A 227 16.35 0.84 -9.00
CA ILE A 227 17.20 1.71 -9.84
C ILE A 227 16.80 1.53 -11.32
N ALA A 228 16.58 0.31 -11.78
CA ALA A 228 16.08 0.06 -13.13
C ALA A 228 14.71 0.74 -13.35
N GLY A 229 13.81 0.69 -12.37
CA GLY A 229 12.54 1.42 -12.39
C GLY A 229 12.73 2.95 -12.47
N PHE A 230 13.64 3.50 -11.69
CA PHE A 230 13.99 4.92 -11.74
C PHE A 230 14.53 5.33 -13.12
N LEU A 231 15.46 4.57 -13.70
CA LEU A 231 15.97 4.79 -15.05
C LEU A 231 14.84 4.70 -16.09
N GLY A 232 13.95 3.73 -15.94
CA GLY A 232 12.74 3.62 -16.77
C GLY A 232 11.88 4.88 -16.68
N PHE A 233 11.72 5.45 -15.48
CA PHE A 233 10.96 6.69 -15.31
C PHE A 233 11.63 7.89 -15.98
N LEU A 234 12.96 7.95 -16.04
CA LEU A 234 13.68 8.96 -16.82
C LEU A 234 13.38 8.81 -18.34
N VAL A 235 13.30 7.57 -18.83
CA VAL A 235 12.89 7.32 -20.23
C VAL A 235 11.43 7.75 -20.44
N TYR A 236 10.54 7.42 -19.52
CA TYR A 236 9.15 7.89 -19.56
C TYR A 236 9.07 9.43 -19.68
N ASN A 237 9.90 10.18 -18.95
CA ASN A 237 9.92 11.65 -19.03
C ASN A 237 10.22 12.17 -20.43
N VAL A 238 11.08 11.50 -21.20
CA VAL A 238 11.33 11.84 -22.59
C VAL A 238 10.08 11.59 -23.45
N MET A 239 9.38 10.48 -23.19
CA MET A 239 8.12 10.18 -23.89
C MET A 239 7.03 11.20 -23.56
N ASP A 240 6.91 11.60 -22.29
CA ASP A 240 5.91 12.57 -21.84
C ASP A 240 6.15 13.97 -22.43
N ARG A 241 7.43 14.39 -22.58
CA ARG A 241 7.76 15.63 -23.31
C ARG A 241 7.33 15.58 -24.78
N ARG A 242 7.51 14.42 -25.42
CA ARG A 242 7.07 14.23 -26.82
C ARG A 242 5.54 14.22 -26.93
N LEU A 243 4.85 13.69 -25.93
CA LEU A 243 3.39 13.75 -25.87
C LEU A 243 2.92 15.21 -25.83
N ASP A 244 3.45 16.02 -24.89
CA ASP A 244 3.06 17.43 -24.78
C ASP A 244 3.33 18.19 -26.10
N ALA A 245 4.48 17.96 -26.72
CA ALA A 245 4.79 18.54 -28.02
C ALA A 245 3.80 18.12 -29.12
N SER A 246 3.35 16.86 -29.13
CA SER A 246 2.36 16.35 -30.08
C SER A 246 0.97 16.94 -29.86
N ILE A 247 0.57 17.13 -28.58
CA ILE A 247 -0.71 17.76 -28.21
C ILE A 247 -0.70 19.22 -28.64
N ALA A 248 0.36 19.96 -28.32
CA ALA A 248 0.50 21.36 -28.72
C ALA A 248 0.48 21.54 -30.26
N ALA A 249 1.05 20.60 -31.02
CA ALA A 249 1.02 20.61 -32.47
C ALA A 249 -0.38 20.35 -33.07
N VAL A 250 -1.25 19.62 -32.38
CA VAL A 250 -2.60 19.26 -32.86
C VAL A 250 -3.66 20.26 -32.39
N ASP A 251 -3.65 20.60 -31.10
CA ASP A 251 -4.74 21.36 -30.45
C ASP A 251 -4.45 22.86 -30.33
N GLY A 252 -3.20 23.33 -30.64
CA GLY A 252 -2.74 24.68 -30.39
C GLY A 252 -2.46 24.93 -28.90
N GLU A 253 -1.87 26.11 -28.59
CA GLU A 253 -1.50 26.45 -27.19
C GLU A 253 -2.68 26.59 -26.21
N SER A 254 -3.90 26.67 -26.70
CA SER A 254 -5.11 26.90 -25.88
C SER A 254 -5.61 25.69 -25.09
N ALA A 255 -5.15 24.47 -25.37
CA ALA A 255 -5.64 23.26 -24.73
C ALA A 255 -5.06 23.00 -23.33
N THR A 256 -4.10 23.81 -22.88
CA THR A 256 -3.41 23.64 -21.60
C THR A 256 -4.12 24.32 -20.42
N GLU A 257 -5.09 25.18 -20.66
CA GLU A 257 -5.71 26.04 -19.64
C GLU A 257 -7.00 25.47 -18.99
N GLU A 258 -7.68 24.48 -19.62
CA GLU A 258 -8.97 23.97 -19.11
C GLU A 258 -8.88 22.99 -17.93
N ALA A 259 -7.68 22.58 -17.49
CA ALA A 259 -7.51 21.61 -16.40
C ALA A 259 -7.35 22.24 -15.00
N GLU A 260 -7.42 23.57 -14.85
CA GLU A 260 -7.06 24.26 -13.59
C GLU A 260 -8.21 24.46 -12.57
N ASP A 261 -9.45 24.07 -12.83
CA ASP A 261 -10.60 24.53 -12.00
C ASP A 261 -11.11 23.53 -10.94
N GLU A 262 -10.38 22.48 -10.59
CA GLU A 262 -10.74 21.57 -9.49
C GLU A 262 -9.75 21.60 -8.30
N SER A 263 -9.29 22.78 -7.88
CA SER A 263 -8.44 22.89 -6.71
C SER A 263 -9.20 22.59 -5.42
N PHE A 264 -8.61 21.74 -4.58
CA PHE A 264 -9.05 21.46 -3.21
C PHE A 264 -9.30 22.77 -2.42
N LYS A 265 -10.52 22.93 -1.88
CA LYS A 265 -10.90 24.05 -1.02
C LYS A 265 -11.13 23.52 0.41
N PHE A 266 -10.45 24.11 1.38
CA PHE A 266 -10.63 23.76 2.80
C PHE A 266 -12.08 23.89 3.27
N SER A 267 -12.87 24.79 2.65
CA SER A 267 -14.31 24.93 2.93
C SER A 267 -15.15 23.69 2.63
N ASP A 268 -14.68 22.82 1.74
CA ASP A 268 -15.42 21.62 1.33
C ASP A 268 -15.24 20.46 2.31
N LEU A 269 -14.21 20.50 3.16
CA LEU A 269 -13.96 19.51 4.20
C LEU A 269 -15.15 19.37 5.15
N GLY A 270 -15.80 20.49 5.50
CA GLY A 270 -16.98 20.48 6.38
C GLY A 270 -18.13 19.61 5.83
N LYS A 271 -18.33 19.60 4.51
CA LYS A 271 -19.38 18.79 3.85
C LYS A 271 -19.04 17.31 3.87
N ILE A 272 -17.76 16.95 3.70
CA ILE A 272 -17.28 15.57 3.77
C ILE A 272 -17.42 15.06 5.20
N PHE A 273 -16.92 15.80 6.19
CA PHE A 273 -16.93 15.39 7.60
C PHE A 273 -18.33 15.33 8.22
N SER A 274 -19.29 16.07 7.70
CA SER A 274 -20.69 16.00 8.16
C SER A 274 -21.46 14.79 7.62
N ASN A 275 -20.88 14.03 6.67
CA ASN A 275 -21.54 12.86 6.08
C ASN A 275 -21.22 11.57 6.86
N PRO A 276 -22.17 10.96 7.57
CA PRO A 276 -21.91 9.75 8.35
C PRO A 276 -21.54 8.54 7.48
N GLY A 277 -22.04 8.45 6.25
CA GLY A 277 -21.67 7.37 5.32
C GLY A 277 -20.19 7.43 4.94
N PHE A 278 -19.61 8.63 4.83
CA PHE A 278 -18.19 8.82 4.61
C PHE A 278 -17.36 8.21 5.75
N TRP A 279 -17.70 8.50 7.00
CA TRP A 279 -16.98 7.98 8.17
C TRP A 279 -17.08 6.46 8.27
N LEU A 280 -18.24 5.87 7.95
CA LEU A 280 -18.40 4.43 7.96
C LEU A 280 -17.48 3.76 6.93
N ILE A 281 -17.36 4.32 5.72
CA ILE A 281 -16.42 3.81 4.71
C ILE A 281 -14.97 4.06 5.11
N ALA A 282 -14.62 5.23 5.62
CA ALA A 282 -13.26 5.56 6.03
C ALA A 282 -12.76 4.67 7.18
N LEU A 283 -13.60 4.44 8.18
CA LEU A 283 -13.26 3.56 9.31
C LEU A 283 -13.25 2.08 8.90
N LEU A 284 -14.15 1.66 8.01
CA LEU A 284 -14.12 0.31 7.44
C LEU A 284 -12.83 0.09 6.64
N CYS A 285 -12.41 1.07 5.83
CA CYS A 285 -11.15 1.06 5.13
C CYS A 285 -9.97 0.91 6.11
N LEU A 286 -9.90 1.78 7.13
CA LEU A 286 -8.87 1.73 8.16
C LEU A 286 -8.73 0.34 8.76
N LEU A 287 -9.83 -0.22 9.29
CA LEU A 287 -9.79 -1.48 10.05
C LEU A 287 -9.58 -2.69 9.15
N PHE A 288 -10.23 -2.73 7.99
CA PHE A 288 -10.09 -3.84 7.05
C PHE A 288 -8.66 -3.93 6.50
N TYR A 289 -8.09 -2.80 6.05
CA TYR A 289 -6.71 -2.76 5.56
C TYR A 289 -5.69 -3.02 6.67
N SER A 290 -5.96 -2.54 7.90
CA SER A 290 -5.15 -2.84 9.08
C SER A 290 -5.20 -4.32 9.48
N GLY A 291 -6.27 -5.03 9.16
CA GLY A 291 -6.37 -6.48 9.37
C GLY A 291 -5.61 -7.30 8.33
N VAL A 292 -5.29 -6.73 7.16
CA VAL A 292 -4.65 -7.48 6.07
C VAL A 292 -3.15 -7.16 5.94
N PHE A 293 -2.79 -5.88 5.70
CA PHE A 293 -1.40 -5.54 5.40
C PHE A 293 -0.43 -5.71 6.59
N PRO A 294 -0.77 -5.23 7.80
CA PRO A 294 0.06 -5.52 8.97
C PRO A 294 0.19 -7.02 9.25
N PHE A 295 -0.88 -7.80 9.07
CA PHE A 295 -0.81 -9.25 9.19
C PHE A 295 0.22 -9.87 8.23
N LEU A 296 0.25 -9.44 6.94
CA LEU A 296 1.20 -9.94 5.95
C LEU A 296 2.67 -9.71 6.35
N LYS A 297 2.95 -8.66 7.15
CA LYS A 297 4.32 -8.39 7.64
C LYS A 297 4.85 -9.48 8.56
N PHE A 298 3.96 -10.12 9.33
CA PHE A 298 4.30 -11.16 10.30
C PHE A 298 3.90 -12.58 9.85
N ALA A 299 3.18 -12.68 8.72
CA ALA A 299 2.56 -13.94 8.29
C ALA A 299 3.58 -15.05 7.98
N THR A 300 4.73 -14.73 7.36
CA THR A 300 5.75 -15.73 7.04
C THR A 300 6.29 -16.39 8.28
N LYS A 301 6.62 -15.63 9.32
CA LYS A 301 7.11 -16.17 10.59
C LYS A 301 6.03 -16.96 11.32
N LEU A 302 4.77 -16.50 11.28
CA LEU A 302 3.62 -17.24 11.79
C LEU A 302 3.48 -18.61 11.11
N MET A 303 3.68 -18.70 9.78
CA MET A 303 3.62 -19.98 9.05
C MET A 303 4.72 -20.94 9.51
N ILE A 304 5.92 -20.45 9.75
CA ILE A 304 7.04 -21.27 10.24
C ILE A 304 6.75 -21.75 11.68
N SER A 305 6.44 -20.81 12.59
CA SER A 305 6.36 -21.09 14.02
C SER A 305 5.12 -21.89 14.42
N ASN A 306 3.96 -21.59 13.84
CA ASN A 306 2.69 -22.16 14.30
C ASN A 306 2.17 -23.29 13.40
N TYR A 307 2.58 -23.33 12.12
CA TYR A 307 2.11 -24.32 11.16
C TYR A 307 3.21 -25.24 10.64
N GLY A 308 4.46 -25.07 11.12
CA GLY A 308 5.59 -25.94 10.77
C GLY A 308 5.91 -25.95 9.27
N VAL A 309 5.63 -24.83 8.57
CA VAL A 309 5.92 -24.72 7.14
C VAL A 309 7.43 -24.66 6.94
N PRO A 310 8.01 -25.46 6.03
CA PRO A 310 9.42 -25.35 5.66
C PRO A 310 9.74 -23.91 5.20
N LYS A 311 10.90 -23.40 5.57
CA LYS A 311 11.31 -22.01 5.31
C LYS A 311 11.22 -21.65 3.82
N GLU A 312 11.59 -22.58 2.96
CA GLU A 312 11.59 -22.41 1.50
C GLU A 312 10.19 -22.08 0.94
N PHE A 313 9.12 -22.54 1.63
CA PHE A 313 7.74 -22.35 1.21
C PHE A 313 6.96 -21.36 2.08
N ALA A 314 7.53 -20.95 3.22
CA ALA A 314 6.80 -20.16 4.23
C ALA A 314 6.32 -18.79 3.72
N GLY A 315 7.10 -18.14 2.87
CA GLY A 315 6.72 -16.86 2.24
C GLY A 315 5.74 -17.02 1.07
N MET A 316 5.70 -18.19 0.44
CA MET A 316 4.78 -18.44 -0.68
C MET A 316 3.32 -18.49 -0.21
N ILE A 317 3.06 -18.96 1.03
CA ILE A 317 1.70 -19.05 1.57
C ILE A 317 1.08 -17.66 1.74
N PRO A 318 1.69 -16.67 2.42
CA PRO A 318 1.20 -15.30 2.42
C PRO A 318 1.18 -14.68 1.02
N GLY A 319 2.10 -15.05 0.13
CA GLY A 319 2.16 -14.63 -1.27
C GLY A 319 0.91 -14.98 -2.09
N ILE A 320 0.17 -16.03 -1.70
CA ILE A 320 -1.10 -16.42 -2.35
C ILE A 320 -2.10 -15.25 -2.38
N LEU A 321 -2.16 -14.46 -1.31
CA LEU A 321 -3.10 -13.34 -1.22
C LEU A 321 -2.89 -12.30 -2.33
N PRO A 322 -1.71 -11.67 -2.48
CA PRO A 322 -1.51 -10.71 -3.57
C PRO A 322 -1.58 -11.35 -4.96
N PHE A 323 -1.15 -12.60 -5.15
CA PHE A 323 -1.35 -13.32 -6.41
C PHE A 323 -2.83 -13.49 -6.76
N GLY A 324 -3.64 -13.92 -5.79
CA GLY A 324 -5.08 -14.12 -5.99
C GLY A 324 -5.79 -12.82 -6.36
N THR A 325 -5.39 -11.70 -5.77
CA THR A 325 -6.02 -10.41 -6.03
C THR A 325 -5.82 -9.89 -7.45
N ILE A 326 -4.78 -10.31 -8.16
CA ILE A 326 -4.57 -9.95 -9.57
C ILE A 326 -5.77 -10.36 -10.43
N ILE A 327 -6.32 -11.55 -10.17
CA ILE A 327 -7.45 -12.11 -10.92
C ILE A 327 -8.78 -11.77 -10.24
N LEU A 328 -8.86 -11.93 -8.92
CA LEU A 328 -10.11 -11.82 -8.18
C LEU A 328 -10.62 -10.38 -8.09
N THR A 329 -9.73 -9.38 -8.02
CA THR A 329 -10.18 -7.96 -7.92
C THR A 329 -10.94 -7.50 -9.16
N PRO A 330 -10.47 -7.71 -10.40
CA PRO A 330 -11.25 -7.41 -11.60
C PRO A 330 -12.55 -8.23 -11.66
N LEU A 331 -12.50 -9.50 -11.29
CA LEU A 331 -13.68 -10.38 -11.29
C LEU A 331 -14.77 -9.85 -10.36
N PHE A 332 -14.42 -9.49 -9.12
CA PHE A 332 -15.37 -8.92 -8.16
C PHE A 332 -15.82 -7.51 -8.54
N GLY A 333 -15.00 -6.73 -9.24
CA GLY A 333 -15.43 -5.48 -9.87
C GLY A 333 -16.57 -5.71 -10.85
N ILE A 334 -16.45 -6.69 -11.75
CA ILE A 334 -17.52 -7.08 -12.68
C ILE A 334 -18.77 -7.57 -11.94
N VAL A 335 -18.59 -8.37 -10.88
CA VAL A 335 -19.72 -8.83 -10.04
C VAL A 335 -20.43 -7.63 -9.41
N TYR A 336 -19.67 -6.68 -8.83
CA TYR A 336 -20.24 -5.47 -8.25
C TYR A 336 -21.03 -4.63 -9.28
N ASP A 337 -20.50 -4.46 -10.48
CA ASP A 337 -21.17 -3.71 -11.55
C ASP A 337 -22.50 -4.37 -11.97
N LYS A 338 -22.51 -5.70 -12.10
CA LYS A 338 -23.68 -6.47 -12.55
C LYS A 338 -24.73 -6.67 -11.46
N VAL A 339 -24.30 -6.94 -10.22
CA VAL A 339 -25.18 -7.32 -9.12
C VAL A 339 -25.50 -6.12 -8.21
N GLY A 340 -24.59 -5.16 -8.09
CA GLY A 340 -24.63 -4.13 -7.08
C GLY A 340 -24.27 -4.70 -5.71
N GLN A 341 -25.09 -4.37 -4.70
CA GLN A 341 -24.98 -4.86 -3.33
C GLN A 341 -23.63 -4.55 -2.64
N GLY A 342 -23.07 -3.35 -2.89
CA GLY A 342 -21.76 -2.98 -2.41
C GLY A 342 -21.57 -3.12 -0.90
N ALA A 343 -22.50 -2.64 -0.10
CA ALA A 343 -22.43 -2.76 1.35
C ALA A 343 -22.54 -4.22 1.83
N THR A 344 -23.31 -5.07 1.12
CA THR A 344 -23.40 -6.52 1.40
C THR A 344 -22.08 -7.22 1.07
N LEU A 345 -21.42 -6.88 -0.03
CA LEU A 345 -20.12 -7.43 -0.41
C LEU A 345 -19.04 -7.02 0.62
N MET A 346 -19.06 -5.78 1.10
CA MET A 346 -18.18 -5.33 2.18
C MET A 346 -18.45 -6.10 3.49
N LEU A 347 -19.71 -6.38 3.82
CA LEU A 347 -20.07 -7.20 4.97
C LEU A 347 -19.54 -8.63 4.86
N ILE A 348 -19.75 -9.30 3.72
CA ILE A 348 -19.25 -10.66 3.48
C ILE A 348 -17.74 -10.72 3.65
N GLY A 349 -16.99 -9.82 3.01
CA GLY A 349 -15.53 -9.78 3.13
C GLY A 349 -15.05 -9.49 4.56
N SER A 350 -15.75 -8.63 5.32
CA SER A 350 -15.44 -8.37 6.74
C SER A 350 -15.69 -9.60 7.63
N VAL A 351 -16.76 -10.36 7.36
CA VAL A 351 -17.02 -11.64 8.05
C VAL A 351 -15.94 -12.66 7.73
N MET A 352 -15.51 -12.77 6.47
CA MET A 352 -14.41 -13.65 6.07
C MET A 352 -13.09 -13.28 6.75
N LEU A 353 -12.74 -11.97 6.80
CA LEU A 353 -11.56 -11.47 7.52
C LEU A 353 -11.60 -11.89 8.99
N THR A 354 -12.74 -11.65 9.65
CA THR A 354 -12.94 -12.02 11.06
C THR A 354 -12.77 -13.52 11.27
N ALA A 355 -13.43 -14.33 10.44
CA ALA A 355 -13.37 -15.80 10.55
C ALA A 355 -11.95 -16.34 10.38
N VAL A 356 -11.18 -15.80 9.43
CA VAL A 356 -9.80 -16.22 9.19
C VAL A 356 -8.92 -15.92 10.39
N HIS A 357 -8.92 -14.68 10.90
CA HIS A 357 -8.08 -14.32 12.04
C HIS A 357 -8.51 -15.02 13.33
N PHE A 358 -9.81 -15.20 13.53
CA PHE A 358 -10.33 -15.96 14.65
C PHE A 358 -9.87 -17.44 14.59
N THR A 359 -9.85 -18.03 13.40
CA THR A 359 -9.37 -19.40 13.20
C THR A 359 -7.86 -19.51 13.42
N PHE A 360 -7.08 -18.53 12.98
CA PHE A 360 -5.65 -18.45 13.29
C PHE A 360 -5.42 -18.30 14.80
N MET A 361 -6.21 -17.49 15.50
CA MET A 361 -6.12 -17.30 16.94
C MET A 361 -6.36 -18.61 17.72
N LEU A 362 -7.34 -19.41 17.29
CA LEU A 362 -7.70 -20.66 17.98
C LEU A 362 -6.78 -21.84 17.65
N HIS A 363 -5.85 -21.71 16.68
CA HIS A 363 -4.98 -22.80 16.20
C HIS A 363 -5.75 -24.12 15.96
N VAL A 364 -6.93 -24.02 15.33
CA VAL A 364 -7.90 -25.13 15.18
C VAL A 364 -7.26 -26.38 14.56
N LEU A 365 -6.43 -26.20 13.52
CA LEU A 365 -5.69 -27.26 12.86
C LEU A 365 -4.27 -26.80 12.55
N PRO A 366 -3.22 -27.32 13.21
CA PRO A 366 -1.83 -26.87 13.03
C PRO A 366 -1.17 -27.49 11.79
N TYR A 367 -1.89 -27.57 10.66
CA TYR A 367 -1.39 -28.12 9.42
C TYR A 367 -1.21 -27.03 8.37
N TYR A 368 -0.09 -27.07 7.61
CA TYR A 368 0.21 -26.08 6.59
C TYR A 368 -0.85 -25.97 5.48
N TRP A 369 -1.48 -27.08 5.08
CA TRP A 369 -2.56 -27.05 4.09
C TRP A 369 -3.78 -26.25 4.58
N PHE A 370 -4.04 -26.25 5.87
CA PHE A 370 -5.13 -25.47 6.45
C PHE A 370 -4.81 -23.96 6.44
N ALA A 371 -3.54 -23.60 6.71
CA ALA A 371 -3.08 -22.22 6.56
C ALA A 371 -3.23 -21.73 5.11
N ILE A 372 -2.98 -22.58 4.12
CA ILE A 372 -3.21 -22.26 2.69
C ILE A 372 -4.69 -21.91 2.46
N ILE A 373 -5.61 -22.72 2.96
CA ILE A 373 -7.06 -22.47 2.83
C ILE A 373 -7.42 -21.12 3.46
N LEU A 374 -6.91 -20.83 4.67
CA LEU A 374 -7.18 -19.57 5.35
C LEU A 374 -6.64 -18.38 4.55
N MET A 375 -5.44 -18.49 3.96
CA MET A 375 -4.88 -17.44 3.11
C MET A 375 -5.66 -17.25 1.81
N LEU A 376 -6.18 -18.32 1.21
CA LEU A 376 -7.08 -18.23 0.06
C LEU A 376 -8.37 -17.47 0.42
N VAL A 377 -8.99 -17.81 1.55
CA VAL A 377 -10.20 -17.13 2.04
C VAL A 377 -9.90 -15.65 2.32
N LEU A 378 -8.76 -15.34 2.94
CA LEU A 378 -8.33 -13.96 3.18
C LEU A 378 -8.10 -13.21 1.86
N GLY A 379 -7.50 -13.86 0.86
CA GLY A 379 -7.32 -13.31 -0.48
C GLY A 379 -8.63 -12.97 -1.18
N VAL A 380 -9.63 -13.86 -1.05
CA VAL A 380 -11.01 -13.59 -1.56
C VAL A 380 -11.61 -12.38 -0.83
N ALA A 381 -11.53 -12.32 0.50
CA ALA A 381 -12.01 -11.19 1.29
C ALA A 381 -11.35 -9.87 0.86
N PHE A 382 -10.01 -9.91 0.66
CA PHE A 382 -9.24 -8.73 0.27
C PHE A 382 -9.49 -8.29 -1.18
N ALA A 383 -9.87 -9.18 -2.07
CA ALA A 383 -10.31 -8.79 -3.41
C ALA A 383 -11.74 -8.23 -3.41
N LEU A 384 -12.63 -8.79 -2.58
CA LEU A 384 -14.05 -8.47 -2.55
C LEU A 384 -14.32 -7.08 -1.96
N VAL A 385 -13.75 -6.77 -0.79
CA VAL A 385 -14.03 -5.50 -0.08
C VAL A 385 -13.57 -4.28 -0.87
N PRO A 386 -12.32 -4.15 -1.34
CA PRO A 386 -11.91 -2.98 -2.13
C PRO A 386 -12.69 -2.82 -3.42
N SER A 387 -13.06 -3.93 -4.10
CA SER A 387 -13.85 -3.88 -5.34
C SER A 387 -15.24 -3.28 -5.16
N ALA A 388 -15.80 -3.36 -3.95
CA ALA A 388 -17.09 -2.75 -3.61
C ALA A 388 -16.93 -1.40 -2.91
N MET A 389 -15.91 -1.23 -2.07
CA MET A 389 -15.73 -0.06 -1.21
C MET A 389 -15.34 1.20 -2.01
N TRP A 390 -14.32 1.10 -2.87
CA TRP A 390 -13.85 2.27 -3.63
C TRP A 390 -14.91 2.83 -4.57
N PRO A 391 -15.65 2.02 -5.35
CA PRO A 391 -16.75 2.53 -6.17
C PRO A 391 -17.97 3.00 -5.37
N SER A 392 -18.05 2.70 -4.08
CA SER A 392 -19.13 3.19 -3.20
C SER A 392 -18.92 4.63 -2.75
N VAL A 393 -17.69 5.13 -2.72
CA VAL A 393 -17.39 6.51 -2.31
C VAL A 393 -18.10 7.56 -3.19
N PRO A 394 -18.07 7.47 -4.54
CA PRO A 394 -18.78 8.40 -5.40
C PRO A 394 -20.31 8.38 -5.23
N LYS A 395 -20.87 7.32 -4.66
CA LYS A 395 -22.32 7.25 -4.38
C LYS A 395 -22.71 8.02 -3.10
N ILE A 396 -21.75 8.29 -2.23
CA ILE A 396 -21.95 8.95 -0.93
C ILE A 396 -21.51 10.41 -1.00
N ILE A 397 -20.43 10.70 -1.73
CA ILE A 397 -19.81 12.02 -1.83
C ILE A 397 -19.99 12.57 -3.25
N PRO A 398 -20.41 13.84 -3.40
CA PRO A 398 -20.51 14.48 -4.71
C PRO A 398 -19.19 14.43 -5.48
N MET A 399 -19.24 14.25 -6.81
CA MET A 399 -18.06 14.16 -7.68
C MET A 399 -17.08 15.31 -7.50
N LYS A 400 -17.57 16.53 -7.28
CA LYS A 400 -16.75 17.71 -7.02
C LYS A 400 -15.82 17.59 -5.78
N LEU A 401 -16.19 16.77 -4.79
CA LEU A 401 -15.45 16.60 -3.52
C LEU A 401 -14.72 15.27 -3.45
N LEU A 402 -14.75 14.48 -4.52
CA LEU A 402 -14.32 13.10 -4.51
C LEU A 402 -12.81 12.96 -4.29
N GLY A 403 -12.01 13.82 -4.91
CA GLY A 403 -10.55 13.84 -4.72
C GLY A 403 -10.15 14.06 -3.25
N SER A 404 -10.78 15.05 -2.61
CA SER A 404 -10.57 15.34 -1.18
C SER A 404 -11.01 14.18 -0.29
N ALA A 405 -12.16 13.55 -0.62
CA ALA A 405 -12.66 12.40 0.14
C ALA A 405 -11.71 11.20 0.04
N PHE A 406 -11.21 10.88 -1.13
CA PHE A 406 -10.21 9.82 -1.30
C PHE A 406 -8.92 10.13 -0.54
N ALA A 407 -8.40 11.35 -0.63
CA ALA A 407 -7.20 11.76 0.08
C ALA A 407 -7.34 11.56 1.61
N ILE A 408 -8.50 11.93 2.18
CA ILE A 408 -8.77 11.74 3.61
C ILE A 408 -8.88 10.26 3.96
N ILE A 409 -9.56 9.44 3.14
CA ILE A 409 -9.66 7.99 3.36
C ILE A 409 -8.27 7.35 3.33
N PHE A 410 -7.43 7.68 2.34
CA PHE A 410 -6.06 7.18 2.27
C PHE A 410 -5.21 7.64 3.45
N TYR A 411 -5.38 8.88 3.91
CA TYR A 411 -4.67 9.35 5.11
C TYR A 411 -5.08 8.55 6.36
N ILE A 412 -6.38 8.36 6.58
CA ILE A 412 -6.91 7.56 7.69
C ILE A 412 -6.40 6.10 7.60
N GLN A 413 -6.40 5.51 6.40
CA GLN A 413 -5.84 4.18 6.15
C GLN A 413 -4.37 4.10 6.54
N ASN A 414 -3.55 5.09 6.15
CA ASN A 414 -2.12 5.13 6.45
C ASN A 414 -1.84 5.24 7.95
N ILE A 415 -2.71 5.87 8.75
CA ILE A 415 -2.60 5.83 10.21
C ILE A 415 -2.59 4.37 10.72
N GLY A 416 -3.53 3.55 10.23
CA GLY A 416 -3.58 2.13 10.59
C GLY A 416 -2.34 1.35 10.12
N LEU A 417 -1.94 1.54 8.86
CA LEU A 417 -0.78 0.88 8.28
C LEU A 417 0.55 1.28 8.97
N THR A 418 0.58 2.44 9.64
CA THR A 418 1.72 2.91 10.41
C THR A 418 1.70 2.37 11.84
N LEU A 419 0.61 2.56 12.56
CA LEU A 419 0.56 2.28 14.00
C LEU A 419 0.32 0.80 14.32
N VAL A 420 -0.43 0.09 13.48
CA VAL A 420 -0.79 -1.32 13.76
C VAL A 420 0.43 -2.24 13.72
N PRO A 421 1.36 -2.18 12.72
CA PRO A 421 2.57 -3.01 12.78
C PRO A 421 3.42 -2.76 14.02
N MET A 422 3.52 -1.51 14.47
CA MET A 422 4.26 -1.16 15.70
C MET A 422 3.61 -1.80 16.93
N TRP A 423 2.28 -1.73 17.01
CA TRP A 423 1.53 -2.34 18.11
C TRP A 423 1.64 -3.86 18.09
N ILE A 424 1.43 -4.50 16.94
CA ILE A 424 1.54 -5.95 16.77
C ILE A 424 2.96 -6.44 17.07
N GLY A 425 4.00 -5.74 16.60
CA GLY A 425 5.39 -6.08 16.90
C GLY A 425 5.67 -6.07 18.40
N LYS A 426 5.15 -5.07 19.14
CA LYS A 426 5.26 -5.01 20.59
C LYS A 426 4.55 -6.20 21.26
N MET A 427 3.34 -6.52 20.81
CA MET A 427 2.61 -7.70 21.35
C MET A 427 3.35 -9.01 21.07
N ASN A 428 3.91 -9.18 19.87
CA ASN A 428 4.67 -10.38 19.50
C ASN A 428 6.01 -10.50 20.25
N SER A 429 6.56 -9.41 20.81
CA SER A 429 7.74 -9.48 21.69
C SER A 429 7.41 -10.05 23.07
N GLU A 430 6.16 -9.92 23.50
CA GLU A 430 5.65 -10.42 24.78
C GLU A 430 4.99 -11.79 24.61
N ASP A 431 4.26 -12.00 23.49
CA ASP A 431 3.51 -13.24 23.17
C ASP A 431 4.07 -13.90 21.89
N HIS A 432 4.96 -14.86 22.06
CA HIS A 432 5.57 -15.61 20.96
C HIS A 432 4.58 -16.59 20.26
N THR A 433 3.37 -16.76 20.79
CA THR A 433 2.34 -17.63 20.18
C THR A 433 1.51 -16.93 19.11
N TYR A 434 1.64 -15.61 18.96
CA TYR A 434 0.84 -14.75 18.08
C TYR A 434 -0.66 -14.68 18.41
N ASN A 435 -1.11 -15.30 19.51
CA ASN A 435 -2.55 -15.34 19.89
C ASN A 435 -3.11 -13.94 20.10
N THR A 436 -2.38 -13.09 20.84
CA THR A 436 -2.77 -11.71 21.12
C THR A 436 -2.89 -10.90 19.85
N SER A 437 -1.95 -11.06 18.91
CA SER A 437 -1.97 -10.37 17.61
C SER A 437 -3.14 -10.83 16.75
N MET A 438 -3.44 -12.14 16.73
CA MET A 438 -4.59 -12.66 15.99
C MET A 438 -5.91 -12.21 16.63
N ALA A 439 -5.98 -12.07 17.95
CA ALA A 439 -7.13 -11.50 18.65
C ALA A 439 -7.37 -10.04 18.23
N ILE A 440 -6.33 -9.22 18.13
CA ILE A 440 -6.40 -7.83 17.66
C ILE A 440 -6.95 -7.77 16.22
N PHE A 441 -6.40 -8.58 15.31
CA PHE A 441 -6.89 -8.65 13.94
C PHE A 441 -8.34 -9.16 13.85
N THR A 442 -8.71 -10.11 14.70
CA THR A 442 -10.11 -10.57 14.83
C THR A 442 -11.02 -9.44 15.26
N CYS A 443 -10.61 -8.62 16.25
CA CYS A 443 -11.37 -7.45 16.68
C CYS A 443 -11.52 -6.44 15.55
N PHE A 444 -10.47 -6.18 14.75
CA PHE A 444 -10.59 -5.29 13.58
C PHE A 444 -11.62 -5.82 12.58
N GLY A 445 -11.59 -7.11 12.30
CA GLY A 445 -12.60 -7.76 11.47
C GLY A 445 -14.01 -7.62 12.03
N ALA A 446 -14.21 -7.93 13.31
CA ALA A 446 -15.51 -7.85 13.98
C ALA A 446 -16.08 -6.41 13.98
N ILE A 447 -15.24 -5.41 14.25
CA ILE A 447 -15.65 -4.00 14.16
C ILE A 447 -15.97 -3.64 12.70
N SER A 448 -15.21 -4.14 11.72
CA SER A 448 -15.51 -3.95 10.30
C SER A 448 -16.88 -4.53 9.91
N VAL A 449 -17.26 -5.69 10.49
CA VAL A 449 -18.61 -6.25 10.31
C VAL A 449 -19.67 -5.30 10.85
N LEU A 450 -19.49 -4.75 12.05
CA LEU A 450 -20.44 -3.78 12.64
C LEU A 450 -20.55 -2.51 11.78
N LEU A 451 -19.43 -2.00 11.26
CA LEU A 451 -19.41 -0.84 10.36
C LEU A 451 -20.13 -1.14 9.04
N ALA A 452 -19.95 -2.33 8.47
CA ALA A 452 -20.63 -2.73 7.25
C ALA A 452 -22.16 -2.89 7.46
N LEU A 453 -22.58 -3.42 8.62
CA LEU A 453 -24.00 -3.47 9.02
C LEU A 453 -24.57 -2.06 9.21
N ALA A 454 -23.82 -1.16 9.87
CA ALA A 454 -24.22 0.24 10.01
C ALA A 454 -24.34 0.92 8.64
N LEU A 455 -23.42 0.63 7.70
CA LEU A 455 -23.47 1.15 6.33
C LEU A 455 -24.69 0.65 5.58
N LEU A 456 -25.06 -0.63 5.71
CA LEU A 456 -26.31 -1.19 5.18
C LEU A 456 -27.55 -0.47 5.73
N TYR A 457 -27.58 -0.24 7.04
CA TYR A 457 -28.67 0.49 7.68
C TYR A 457 -28.76 1.94 7.18
N MET A 458 -27.61 2.62 7.07
CA MET A 458 -27.54 4.00 6.61
C MET A 458 -27.90 4.13 5.13
N ASP A 459 -27.53 3.15 4.30
CA ASP A 459 -27.92 3.12 2.89
C ASP A 459 -29.44 3.07 2.73
N LYS A 460 -30.14 2.24 3.52
CA LYS A 460 -31.61 2.19 3.56
C LYS A 460 -32.22 3.52 4.03
N LYS A 461 -31.63 4.15 5.06
CA LYS A 461 -32.15 5.38 5.68
C LYS A 461 -31.93 6.64 4.81
N LYS A 462 -30.75 6.76 4.21
CA LYS A 462 -30.30 7.95 3.46
C LYS A 462 -30.43 7.80 1.95
N GLY A 463 -30.62 6.57 1.45
CA GLY A 463 -30.78 6.33 0.03
C GLY A 463 -29.53 6.53 -0.81
N TYR A 464 -28.32 6.21 -0.29
CA TYR A 464 -27.07 6.37 -1.02
C TYR A 464 -27.01 5.53 -2.30
N GLY A 465 -27.75 4.43 -2.36
CA GLY A 465 -27.78 3.55 -3.52
C GLY A 465 -26.62 2.56 -3.58
N LEU A 466 -26.01 2.23 -2.43
CA LEU A 466 -24.89 1.29 -2.37
C LEU A 466 -25.30 -0.13 -2.79
N GLN A 467 -26.57 -0.48 -2.61
CA GLN A 467 -27.12 -1.78 -3.01
C GLN A 467 -27.61 -1.82 -4.46
N LYS A 468 -27.66 -0.68 -5.13
CA LYS A 468 -28.10 -0.62 -6.53
C LYS A 468 -26.97 -1.00 -7.47
N LYS A 469 -27.33 -1.65 -8.58
CA LYS A 469 -26.41 -1.91 -9.70
C LYS A 469 -25.84 -0.59 -10.21
N ASN A 470 -24.63 -0.63 -10.74
CA ASN A 470 -24.15 0.47 -11.55
C ASN A 470 -24.88 0.36 -12.90
N SER A 471 -26.03 1.02 -13.01
CA SER A 471 -26.73 1.10 -14.30
C SER A 471 -25.84 1.84 -15.30
N LYS A 472 -25.50 1.20 -16.39
CA LYS A 472 -25.22 1.89 -17.64
C LYS A 472 -26.54 2.39 -18.21
#